data_e45df808738a731b9b78b870d0984a40
#
_entry.id   e45df808738a731b9b78b870d0984a40
#
_cell.length_a   1.000
_cell.length_b   1.000
_cell.length_c   1.000
_cell.angle_alpha   90.00
_cell.angle_beta   90.00
_cell.angle_gamma   90.00
#
_symmetry.space_group_name_H-M   'P 1'
#
loop_
_entity.id
_entity.type
_entity.pdbx_description
1 polymer ?
#
loop_
_entity_poly.entity_id
_entity_poly.type
_entity_poly.pdbx_seq_one_letter_code
_entity_poly.pdbx_strand_id
1 'polypeptide(L)'
;MVTNTQQLFSKIFLWLCLGLLITFGVGYLVQNNEPILNNIFSGGNYIFIWIAEIVIAIVLSLRIHKMNPVVATILYLAYTALTGLTFSTIFIVYKLTSIIYIFGITAIVLFIFGIFGYKTKLDLTKLSTILMMGLLAIILLSVVSIFVESVALNLGITIISLIIFMIYIAYDIHVIKRNLYYSDNIESLAIYGAFQLYLDFINIFLDLLQLFGKEK
;
A
#
# COMPACT_ATOMS: atom_id res chain seq x y z
N MET A 1 -22.50 -18.09 7.04
CA MET A 1 -22.07 -16.72 6.70
C MET A 1 -20.92 -16.21 7.56
N VAL A 2 -20.96 -16.30 8.90
CA VAL A 2 -19.89 -15.85 9.78
C VAL A 2 -18.55 -16.53 9.48
N THR A 3 -18.55 -17.83 9.24
CA THR A 3 -17.38 -18.65 8.90
C THR A 3 -16.68 -18.17 7.62
N ASN A 4 -17.41 -17.81 6.58
CA ASN A 4 -16.82 -17.35 5.30
C ASN A 4 -16.17 -15.96 5.44
N THR A 5 -16.77 -15.07 6.24
CA THR A 5 -16.20 -13.74 6.48
C THR A 5 -14.90 -13.83 7.27
N GLN A 6 -14.87 -14.66 8.31
CA GLN A 6 -13.65 -14.88 9.10
C GLN A 6 -12.54 -15.50 8.26
N GLN A 7 -12.85 -16.49 7.43
CA GLN A 7 -11.88 -17.13 6.53
C GLN A 7 -11.32 -16.11 5.52
N LEU A 8 -12.18 -15.26 4.93
CA LEU A 8 -11.74 -14.23 4.00
C LEU A 8 -10.74 -13.27 4.67
N PHE A 9 -11.12 -12.68 5.80
CA PHE A 9 -10.23 -11.71 6.47
C PHE A 9 -8.95 -12.35 7.00
N SER A 10 -8.98 -13.58 7.48
CA SER A 10 -7.78 -14.33 7.84
C SER A 10 -6.82 -14.48 6.67
N LYS A 11 -7.33 -14.82 5.47
CA LYS A 11 -6.52 -14.92 4.25
C LYS A 11 -5.98 -13.55 3.81
N ILE A 12 -6.81 -12.50 3.85
CA ILE A 12 -6.39 -11.14 3.54
C ILE A 12 -5.21 -10.72 4.40
N PHE A 13 -5.32 -10.85 5.71
CA PHE A 13 -4.25 -10.45 6.62
C PHE A 13 -3.00 -11.32 6.47
N LEU A 14 -3.15 -12.61 6.16
CA LEU A 14 -2.01 -13.48 5.89
C LEU A 14 -1.25 -13.03 4.64
N TRP A 15 -1.95 -12.75 3.54
CA TRP A 15 -1.34 -12.23 2.31
C TRP A 15 -0.75 -10.84 2.51
N LEU A 16 -1.43 -9.95 3.24
CA LEU A 16 -0.92 -8.62 3.60
C LEU A 16 0.40 -8.74 4.37
N CYS A 17 0.43 -9.56 5.44
CA CYS A 17 1.65 -9.78 6.21
C CYS A 17 2.78 -10.33 5.34
N LEU A 18 2.49 -11.30 4.46
CA LEU A 18 3.48 -11.87 3.54
C LEU A 18 4.02 -10.79 2.59
N GLY A 19 3.15 -9.96 2.00
CA GLY A 19 3.56 -8.88 1.12
C GLY A 19 4.45 -7.86 1.83
N LEU A 20 4.08 -7.44 3.04
CA LEU A 20 4.88 -6.53 3.86
C LEU A 20 6.25 -7.14 4.22
N LEU A 21 6.28 -8.43 4.61
CA LEU A 21 7.53 -9.13 4.90
C LEU A 21 8.45 -9.19 3.68
N ILE A 22 7.90 -9.45 2.48
CA ILE A 22 8.68 -9.45 1.24
C ILE A 22 9.24 -8.06 0.97
N THR A 23 8.41 -7.01 1.04
CA THR A 23 8.82 -5.62 0.77
C THR A 23 9.93 -5.19 1.72
N PHE A 24 9.74 -5.34 3.02
CA PHE A 24 10.75 -4.94 4.00
C PHE A 24 11.98 -5.84 3.97
N GLY A 25 11.81 -7.16 3.73
CA GLY A 25 12.90 -8.11 3.59
C GLY A 25 13.78 -7.81 2.39
N VAL A 26 13.18 -7.60 1.21
CA VAL A 26 13.91 -7.23 -0.02
C VAL A 26 14.60 -5.89 0.17
N GLY A 27 13.90 -4.86 0.68
CA GLY A 27 14.48 -3.54 0.91
C GLY A 27 15.69 -3.59 1.85
N TYR A 28 15.58 -4.34 2.94
CA TYR A 28 16.69 -4.51 3.90
C TYR A 28 17.88 -5.27 3.31
N LEU A 29 17.64 -6.31 2.51
CA LEU A 29 18.71 -7.08 1.86
C LEU A 29 19.41 -6.26 0.78
N VAL A 30 18.65 -5.51 -0.02
CA VAL A 30 19.19 -4.71 -1.13
C VAL A 30 20.03 -3.53 -0.61
N GLN A 31 19.60 -2.85 0.47
CA GLN A 31 20.39 -1.73 1.03
C GLN A 31 21.79 -2.14 1.47
N ASN A 32 22.00 -3.42 1.82
CA ASN A 32 23.31 -3.94 2.25
C ASN A 32 24.15 -4.45 1.07
N ASN A 33 23.66 -4.34 -0.16
CA ASN A 33 24.32 -4.87 -1.35
C ASN A 33 24.65 -3.74 -2.34
N GLU A 34 25.81 -3.13 -2.19
CA GLU A 34 26.26 -2.01 -3.05
C GLU A 34 26.20 -2.31 -4.55
N PRO A 35 26.61 -3.48 -5.06
CA PRO A 35 26.49 -3.80 -6.49
C PRO A 35 25.05 -3.77 -6.99
N ILE A 36 24.09 -4.28 -6.22
CA ILE A 36 22.67 -4.26 -6.58
C ILE A 36 22.13 -2.83 -6.54
N LEU A 37 22.42 -2.06 -5.49
CA LEU A 37 22.03 -0.65 -5.37
C LEU A 37 22.54 0.17 -6.55
N ASN A 38 23.82 0.04 -6.88
CA ASN A 38 24.41 0.76 -8.00
C ASN A 38 23.74 0.37 -9.33
N ASN A 39 23.41 -0.89 -9.54
CA ASN A 39 22.73 -1.33 -10.75
C ASN A 39 21.29 -0.78 -10.83
N ILE A 40 20.56 -0.75 -9.71
CA ILE A 40 19.18 -0.22 -9.66
C ILE A 40 19.17 1.29 -9.90
N PHE A 41 20.03 2.04 -9.21
CA PHE A 41 19.95 3.50 -9.19
C PHE A 41 20.87 4.20 -10.20
N SER A 42 21.84 3.50 -10.81
CA SER A 42 22.65 4.03 -11.89
C SER A 42 21.96 3.91 -13.25
N GLY A 43 22.22 4.84 -14.14
CA GLY A 43 21.78 4.76 -15.55
C GLY A 43 20.27 4.85 -15.77
N GLY A 44 19.47 5.21 -14.76
CA GLY A 44 18.01 5.36 -14.91
C GLY A 44 17.22 4.05 -14.79
N ASN A 45 17.83 2.94 -14.37
CA ASN A 45 17.15 1.64 -14.26
C ASN A 45 15.97 1.66 -13.28
N TYR A 46 15.99 2.53 -12.25
CA TYR A 46 14.89 2.73 -11.32
C TYR A 46 13.57 3.14 -12.03
N ILE A 47 13.65 3.81 -13.17
CA ILE A 47 12.45 4.21 -13.96
C ILE A 47 11.70 2.96 -14.45
N PHE A 48 12.41 1.90 -14.88
CA PHE A 48 11.78 0.66 -15.31
C PHE A 48 11.09 -0.05 -14.15
N ILE A 49 11.65 0.02 -12.94
CA ILE A 49 11.04 -0.53 -11.72
C ILE A 49 9.74 0.21 -11.42
N TRP A 50 9.74 1.55 -11.42
CA TRP A 50 8.54 2.36 -11.19
C TRP A 50 7.46 2.12 -12.24
N ILE A 51 7.84 2.05 -13.54
CA ILE A 51 6.90 1.73 -14.60
C ILE A 51 6.28 0.35 -14.36
N ALA A 52 7.09 -0.66 -14.02
CA ALA A 52 6.60 -2.01 -13.73
C ALA A 52 5.65 -2.02 -12.53
N GLU A 53 5.97 -1.31 -11.44
CA GLU A 53 5.07 -1.16 -10.28
C GLU A 53 3.73 -0.54 -10.68
N ILE A 54 3.74 0.57 -11.43
CA ILE A 54 2.52 1.25 -11.88
C ILE A 54 1.68 0.32 -12.77
N VAL A 55 2.31 -0.36 -13.72
CA VAL A 55 1.61 -1.29 -14.64
C VAL A 55 0.98 -2.45 -13.87
N ILE A 56 1.73 -3.08 -12.97
CA ILE A 56 1.21 -4.20 -12.17
C ILE A 56 0.08 -3.71 -11.26
N ALA A 57 0.23 -2.55 -10.61
CA ALA A 57 -0.81 -1.98 -9.76
C ALA A 57 -2.11 -1.72 -10.54
N ILE A 58 -2.02 -1.13 -11.73
CA ILE A 58 -3.19 -0.90 -12.60
C ILE A 58 -3.83 -2.23 -13.02
N VAL A 59 -3.02 -3.21 -13.43
CA VAL A 59 -3.52 -4.53 -13.85
C VAL A 59 -4.22 -5.24 -12.69
N LEU A 60 -3.63 -5.26 -11.51
CA LEU A 60 -4.25 -5.84 -10.31
C LEU A 60 -5.53 -5.10 -9.95
N SER A 61 -5.51 -3.77 -9.85
CA SER A 61 -6.69 -2.97 -9.46
C SER A 61 -7.88 -3.17 -10.40
N LEU A 62 -7.62 -3.26 -11.72
CA LEU A 62 -8.70 -3.29 -12.71
C LEU A 62 -9.17 -4.71 -13.07
N ARG A 63 -8.29 -5.71 -12.97
CA ARG A 63 -8.57 -7.03 -13.54
C ARG A 63 -8.58 -8.19 -12.53
N ILE A 64 -8.23 -7.97 -11.28
CA ILE A 64 -8.04 -9.05 -10.29
C ILE A 64 -9.29 -9.93 -10.12
N HIS A 65 -10.49 -9.35 -10.20
CA HIS A 65 -11.77 -10.10 -10.10
C HIS A 65 -12.02 -11.04 -11.28
N LYS A 66 -11.32 -10.82 -12.42
CA LYS A 66 -11.44 -11.64 -13.65
C LYS A 66 -10.23 -12.52 -13.88
N MET A 67 -9.21 -12.42 -13.01
CA MET A 67 -7.97 -13.17 -13.14
C MET A 67 -8.06 -14.54 -12.49
N ASN A 68 -7.26 -15.47 -13.00
CA ASN A 68 -6.97 -16.70 -12.29
C ASN A 68 -6.26 -16.36 -10.96
N PRO A 69 -6.67 -16.94 -9.81
CA PRO A 69 -6.07 -16.66 -8.51
C PRO A 69 -4.54 -16.83 -8.48
N VAL A 70 -4.02 -17.83 -9.20
CA VAL A 70 -2.57 -18.07 -9.28
C VAL A 70 -1.86 -16.89 -9.94
N VAL A 71 -2.41 -16.35 -11.05
CA VAL A 71 -1.84 -15.19 -11.74
C VAL A 71 -1.91 -13.96 -10.86
N ALA A 72 -3.02 -13.73 -10.18
CA ALA A 72 -3.19 -12.62 -9.23
C ALA A 72 -2.16 -12.69 -8.10
N THR A 73 -1.93 -13.90 -7.55
CA THR A 73 -0.92 -14.14 -6.52
C THR A 73 0.49 -13.83 -7.02
N ILE A 74 0.87 -14.31 -8.19
CA ILE A 74 2.20 -14.07 -8.76
C ILE A 74 2.42 -12.57 -8.99
N LEU A 75 1.43 -11.86 -9.55
CA LEU A 75 1.52 -10.41 -9.76
C LEU A 75 1.59 -9.64 -8.44
N TYR A 76 0.82 -10.05 -7.42
CA TYR A 76 0.89 -9.46 -6.09
C TYR A 76 2.28 -9.62 -5.46
N LEU A 77 2.83 -10.84 -5.48
CA LEU A 77 4.18 -11.09 -4.95
C LEU A 77 5.27 -10.35 -5.74
N ALA A 78 5.15 -10.30 -7.07
CA ALA A 78 6.06 -9.53 -7.90
C ALA A 78 5.98 -8.03 -7.57
N TYR A 79 4.77 -7.49 -7.38
CA TYR A 79 4.57 -6.11 -6.96
C TYR A 79 5.25 -5.81 -5.62
N THR A 80 5.00 -6.64 -4.59
CA THR A 80 5.60 -6.44 -3.26
C THR A 80 7.13 -6.55 -3.28
N ALA A 81 7.69 -7.40 -4.14
CA ALA A 81 9.14 -7.51 -4.32
C ALA A 81 9.72 -6.27 -5.03
N LEU A 82 9.06 -5.75 -6.07
CA LEU A 82 9.48 -4.51 -6.75
C LEU A 82 9.42 -3.32 -5.79
N THR A 83 8.32 -3.18 -5.04
CA THR A 83 8.22 -2.15 -3.98
C THR A 83 9.35 -2.32 -2.94
N GLY A 84 9.78 -3.55 -2.66
CA GLY A 84 10.93 -3.80 -1.81
C GLY A 84 12.24 -3.23 -2.37
N LEU A 85 12.43 -3.26 -3.70
CA LEU A 85 13.61 -2.64 -4.32
C LEU A 85 13.60 -1.12 -4.13
N THR A 86 12.46 -0.46 -4.33
CA THR A 86 12.33 0.99 -4.09
C THR A 86 12.47 1.36 -2.61
N PHE A 87 11.98 0.50 -1.71
CA PHE A 87 12.12 0.64 -0.26
C PHE A 87 13.55 0.55 0.26
N SER A 88 14.50 0.02 -0.52
CA SER A 88 15.92 0.03 -0.14
C SER A 88 16.44 1.44 0.15
N THR A 89 15.94 2.48 -0.54
CA THR A 89 16.28 3.89 -0.29
C THR A 89 15.84 4.35 1.09
N ILE A 90 14.70 3.87 1.58
CA ILE A 90 14.17 4.21 2.91
C ILE A 90 15.12 3.72 3.99
N PHE A 91 15.64 2.50 3.84
CA PHE A 91 16.64 1.95 4.76
C PHE A 91 17.99 2.67 4.71
N ILE A 92 18.31 3.34 3.60
CA ILE A 92 19.52 4.17 3.48
C ILE A 92 19.30 5.49 4.22
N VAL A 93 18.16 6.15 4.01
CA VAL A 93 17.89 7.50 4.53
C VAL A 93 17.54 7.49 6.02
N TYR A 94 16.63 6.58 6.43
CA TYR A 94 16.10 6.60 7.79
C TYR A 94 16.76 5.58 8.71
N LYS A 95 16.79 5.91 10.02
CA LYS A 95 17.25 4.97 11.05
C LYS A 95 16.32 3.77 11.15
N LEU A 96 16.89 2.57 11.25
CA LEU A 96 16.12 1.32 11.36
C LEU A 96 15.12 1.33 12.53
N THR A 97 15.52 1.91 13.66
CA THR A 97 14.65 2.07 14.84
C THR A 97 13.41 2.90 14.51
N SER A 98 13.57 3.97 13.71
CA SER A 98 12.47 4.83 13.29
C SER A 98 11.52 4.08 12.35
N ILE A 99 12.06 3.33 11.39
CA ILE A 99 11.30 2.47 10.47
C ILE A 99 10.44 1.48 11.26
N ILE A 100 11.02 0.79 12.25
CA ILE A 100 10.30 -0.20 13.07
C ILE A 100 9.18 0.46 13.88
N TYR A 101 9.45 1.60 14.53
CA TYR A 101 8.41 2.31 15.30
C TYR A 101 7.25 2.77 14.43
N ILE A 102 7.55 3.36 13.26
CA ILE A 102 6.53 3.85 12.35
C ILE A 102 5.74 2.69 11.72
N PHE A 103 6.41 1.59 11.40
CA PHE A 103 5.72 0.35 10.97
C PHE A 103 4.69 -0.11 12.01
N GLY A 104 5.08 -0.12 13.31
CA GLY A 104 4.17 -0.49 14.39
C GLY A 104 2.98 0.49 14.51
N ILE A 105 3.22 1.80 14.40
CA ILE A 105 2.16 2.83 14.42
C ILE A 105 1.22 2.64 13.23
N THR A 106 1.75 2.41 12.02
CA THR A 106 0.95 2.15 10.82
C THR A 106 0.07 0.91 10.99
N ALA A 107 0.60 -0.16 11.59
CA ALA A 107 -0.18 -1.37 11.88
C ALA A 107 -1.32 -1.09 12.87
N ILE A 108 -1.11 -0.24 13.87
CA ILE A 108 -2.17 0.18 14.81
C ILE A 108 -3.23 1.00 14.08
N VAL A 109 -2.83 1.95 13.21
CA VAL A 109 -3.76 2.74 12.39
C VAL A 109 -4.62 1.82 11.51
N LEU A 110 -3.98 0.89 10.79
CA LEU A 110 -4.69 -0.10 9.96
C LEU A 110 -5.71 -0.90 10.78
N PHE A 111 -5.34 -1.32 11.98
CA PHE A 111 -6.22 -2.07 12.86
C PHE A 111 -7.42 -1.24 13.33
N ILE A 112 -7.21 0.01 13.75
CA ILE A 112 -8.27 0.91 14.25
C ILE A 112 -9.27 1.21 13.13
N PHE A 113 -8.79 1.70 11.99
CA PHE A 113 -9.65 2.06 10.86
C PHE A 113 -10.27 0.82 10.19
N GLY A 114 -9.56 -0.31 10.22
CA GLY A 114 -10.06 -1.59 9.78
C GLY A 114 -11.24 -2.09 10.61
N ILE A 115 -11.16 -2.02 11.95
CA ILE A 115 -12.28 -2.35 12.82
C ILE A 115 -13.46 -1.40 12.58
N PHE A 116 -13.19 -0.12 12.40
CA PHE A 116 -14.23 0.85 12.08
C PHE A 116 -14.95 0.48 10.77
N GLY A 117 -14.22 0.25 9.68
CA GLY A 117 -14.78 -0.16 8.39
C GLY A 117 -15.55 -1.47 8.45
N TYR A 118 -15.09 -2.43 9.27
CA TYR A 118 -15.75 -3.72 9.46
C TYR A 118 -17.08 -3.61 10.24
N LYS A 119 -17.12 -2.76 11.29
CA LYS A 119 -18.26 -2.64 12.22
C LYS A 119 -19.27 -1.58 11.84
N THR A 120 -18.88 -0.58 11.05
CA THR A 120 -19.77 0.54 10.70
C THR A 120 -21.02 0.07 9.96
N LYS A 121 -22.15 0.70 10.26
CA LYS A 121 -23.41 0.54 9.56
C LYS A 121 -23.60 1.60 8.45
N LEU A 122 -22.70 2.58 8.38
CA LEU A 122 -22.72 3.60 7.34
C LEU A 122 -22.35 2.95 6.00
N ASP A 123 -23.02 3.36 4.93
CA ASP A 123 -22.67 2.92 3.57
C ASP A 123 -21.47 3.73 3.07
N LEU A 124 -20.27 3.21 3.34
CA LEU A 124 -19.03 3.87 2.93
C LEU A 124 -18.82 3.84 1.41
N THR A 125 -19.57 3.04 0.65
CA THR A 125 -19.45 3.00 -0.82
C THR A 125 -19.76 4.36 -1.47
N LYS A 126 -20.53 5.20 -0.80
CA LYS A 126 -20.81 6.58 -1.23
C LYS A 126 -19.57 7.49 -1.23
N LEU A 127 -18.55 7.11 -0.50
CA LEU A 127 -17.28 7.85 -0.44
C LEU A 127 -16.37 7.56 -1.64
N SER A 128 -16.66 6.54 -2.45
CA SER A 128 -15.75 6.08 -3.53
C SER A 128 -15.34 7.21 -4.48
N THR A 129 -16.28 8.03 -4.91
CA THR A 129 -16.00 9.16 -5.82
C THR A 129 -15.13 10.22 -5.14
N ILE A 130 -15.43 10.56 -3.88
CA ILE A 130 -14.67 11.57 -3.12
C ILE A 130 -13.26 11.08 -2.88
N LEU A 131 -13.09 9.83 -2.48
CA LEU A 131 -11.77 9.23 -2.23
C LEU A 131 -10.95 9.14 -3.52
N MET A 132 -11.57 8.74 -4.63
CA MET A 132 -10.90 8.71 -5.93
C MET A 132 -10.47 10.10 -6.40
N MET A 133 -11.32 11.11 -6.24
CA MET A 133 -10.97 12.49 -6.55
C MET A 133 -9.85 13.01 -5.64
N GLY A 134 -9.90 12.66 -4.35
CA GLY A 134 -8.85 12.98 -3.38
C GLY A 134 -7.50 12.36 -3.77
N LEU A 135 -7.49 11.08 -4.15
CA LEU A 135 -6.29 10.40 -4.61
C LEU A 135 -5.70 11.05 -5.87
N LEU A 136 -6.56 11.36 -6.86
CA LEU A 136 -6.12 12.09 -8.06
C LEU A 136 -5.54 13.45 -7.74
N ALA A 137 -6.15 14.19 -6.79
CA ALA A 137 -5.64 15.49 -6.35
C ALA A 137 -4.27 15.35 -5.69
N ILE A 138 -4.06 14.33 -4.82
CA ILE A 138 -2.75 14.05 -4.21
C ILE A 138 -1.70 13.79 -5.30
N ILE A 139 -2.01 12.92 -6.27
CA ILE A 139 -1.08 12.59 -7.36
C ILE A 139 -0.70 13.86 -8.14
N LEU A 140 -1.67 14.67 -8.52
CA LEU A 140 -1.42 15.92 -9.26
C LEU A 140 -0.58 16.91 -8.44
N LEU A 141 -0.92 17.09 -7.16
CA LEU A 141 -0.17 17.98 -6.25
C LEU A 141 1.25 17.46 -6.02
N SER A 142 1.45 16.14 -5.93
CA SER A 142 2.78 15.54 -5.81
C SER A 142 3.64 15.79 -7.06
N VAL A 143 3.05 15.74 -8.26
CA VAL A 143 3.75 16.12 -9.49
C VAL A 143 4.11 17.61 -9.48
N VAL A 144 3.19 18.49 -9.07
CA VAL A 144 3.45 19.92 -8.95
C VAL A 144 4.56 20.22 -7.94
N SER A 145 4.59 19.48 -6.81
CA SER A 145 5.57 19.69 -5.74
C SER A 145 7.02 19.46 -6.20
N ILE A 146 7.24 18.61 -7.20
CA ILE A 146 8.57 18.37 -7.80
C ILE A 146 9.14 19.66 -8.40
N PHE A 147 8.29 20.52 -8.95
CA PHE A 147 8.70 21.77 -9.58
C PHE A 147 8.72 22.98 -8.64
N VAL A 148 7.93 22.92 -7.56
CA VAL A 148 7.75 24.07 -6.64
C VAL A 148 8.73 24.03 -5.47
N GLU A 149 9.28 22.85 -5.13
CA GLU A 149 10.25 22.63 -4.04
C GLU A 149 9.85 23.28 -2.69
N SER A 150 8.54 23.36 -2.40
CA SER A 150 8.04 24.00 -1.18
C SER A 150 7.85 22.98 -0.06
N VAL A 151 8.56 23.20 1.05
CA VAL A 151 8.42 22.37 2.27
C VAL A 151 6.98 22.39 2.80
N ALA A 152 6.34 23.58 2.80
CA ALA A 152 4.97 23.73 3.27
C ALA A 152 3.97 22.97 2.38
N LEU A 153 4.17 22.99 1.05
CA LEU A 153 3.35 22.24 0.12
C LEU A 153 3.49 20.74 0.36
N ASN A 154 4.72 20.24 0.47
CA ASN A 154 5.00 18.82 0.71
C ASN A 154 4.37 18.37 2.03
N LEU A 155 4.51 19.13 3.11
CA LEU A 155 3.88 18.83 4.39
C LEU A 155 2.34 18.77 4.27
N GLY A 156 1.75 19.73 3.57
CA GLY A 156 0.30 19.77 3.33
C GLY A 156 -0.20 18.54 2.56
N ILE A 157 0.51 18.16 1.49
CA ILE A 157 0.21 16.95 0.70
C ILE A 157 0.28 15.70 1.59
N THR A 158 1.33 15.54 2.37
CA THR A 158 1.54 14.38 3.25
C THR A 158 0.43 14.26 4.30
N ILE A 159 0.02 15.37 4.94
CA ILE A 159 -1.06 15.36 5.94
C ILE A 159 -2.41 14.98 5.28
N ILE A 160 -2.71 15.55 4.11
CA ILE A 160 -3.96 15.25 3.39
C ILE A 160 -3.95 13.78 2.91
N SER A 161 -2.82 13.30 2.37
CA SER A 161 -2.60 11.92 1.97
C SER A 161 -2.87 10.96 3.12
N LEU A 162 -2.24 11.20 4.26
CA LEU A 162 -2.42 10.40 5.47
C LEU A 162 -3.90 10.27 5.87
N ILE A 163 -4.64 11.37 5.88
CA ILE A 163 -6.07 11.38 6.22
C ILE A 163 -6.87 10.57 5.18
N ILE A 164 -6.60 10.75 3.90
CA ILE A 164 -7.30 10.06 2.82
C ILE A 164 -7.05 8.55 2.90
N PHE A 165 -5.81 8.11 3.10
CA PHE A 165 -5.50 6.67 3.19
C PHE A 165 -6.05 6.02 4.47
N MET A 166 -6.12 6.74 5.60
CA MET A 166 -6.84 6.24 6.78
C MET A 166 -8.32 5.99 6.49
N ILE A 167 -8.97 6.86 5.71
CA ILE A 167 -10.36 6.66 5.29
C ILE A 167 -10.46 5.51 4.27
N TYR A 168 -9.46 5.36 3.36
CA TYR A 168 -9.40 4.24 2.41
C TYR A 168 -9.38 2.89 3.12
N ILE A 169 -8.62 2.70 4.19
CA ILE A 169 -8.64 1.44 4.97
C ILE A 169 -10.07 1.07 5.38
N ALA A 170 -10.80 2.03 5.95
CA ALA A 170 -12.17 1.77 6.40
C ALA A 170 -13.12 1.47 5.22
N TYR A 171 -12.97 2.21 4.13
CA TYR A 171 -13.71 2.04 2.89
C TYR A 171 -13.42 0.66 2.28
N ASP A 172 -12.16 0.28 2.13
CA ASP A 172 -11.77 -0.96 1.48
C ASP A 172 -12.24 -2.19 2.26
N ILE A 173 -12.08 -2.20 3.57
CA ILE A 173 -12.61 -3.27 4.42
C ILE A 173 -14.13 -3.37 4.31
N HIS A 174 -14.85 -2.24 4.26
CA HIS A 174 -16.30 -2.23 4.07
C HIS A 174 -16.70 -2.81 2.71
N VAL A 175 -16.03 -2.40 1.63
CA VAL A 175 -16.27 -2.87 0.25
C VAL A 175 -15.91 -4.35 0.11
N ILE A 176 -14.76 -4.80 0.63
CA ILE A 176 -14.34 -6.19 0.62
C ILE A 176 -15.39 -7.08 1.32
N LYS A 177 -15.85 -6.66 2.49
CA LYS A 177 -16.90 -7.36 3.22
C LYS A 177 -18.20 -7.47 2.41
N ARG A 178 -18.58 -6.40 1.72
CA ARG A 178 -19.76 -6.37 0.85
C ARG A 178 -19.59 -7.29 -0.37
N ASN A 179 -18.42 -7.26 -1.00
CA ASN A 179 -18.11 -8.05 -2.18
C ASN A 179 -18.12 -9.57 -1.91
N LEU A 180 -17.95 -10.01 -0.65
CA LEU A 180 -18.05 -11.42 -0.29
C LEU A 180 -19.43 -12.02 -0.64
N TYR A 181 -20.50 -11.21 -0.61
CA TYR A 181 -21.84 -11.67 -0.94
C TYR A 181 -22.04 -11.94 -2.45
N TYR A 182 -21.17 -11.38 -3.29
CA TYR A 182 -21.28 -11.43 -4.76
C TYR A 182 -20.12 -12.18 -5.42
N SER A 183 -19.15 -12.65 -4.63
CA SER A 183 -17.94 -13.30 -5.15
C SER A 183 -18.09 -14.81 -5.14
N ASP A 184 -17.88 -15.42 -6.30
CA ASP A 184 -17.79 -16.87 -6.45
C ASP A 184 -16.40 -17.43 -6.06
N ASN A 185 -15.40 -16.55 -5.89
CA ASN A 185 -14.02 -16.95 -5.64
C ASN A 185 -13.40 -16.16 -4.46
N ILE A 186 -13.38 -16.81 -3.30
CA ILE A 186 -12.82 -16.25 -2.06
C ILE A 186 -11.30 -16.01 -2.18
N GLU A 187 -10.58 -16.82 -2.95
CA GLU A 187 -9.11 -16.67 -3.11
C GLU A 187 -8.78 -15.37 -3.86
N SER A 188 -9.42 -15.13 -5.01
CA SER A 188 -9.23 -13.87 -5.76
C SER A 188 -9.64 -12.65 -4.94
N LEU A 189 -10.73 -12.75 -4.17
CA LEU A 189 -11.18 -11.67 -3.29
C LEU A 189 -10.19 -11.44 -2.14
N ALA A 190 -9.56 -12.50 -1.61
CA ALA A 190 -8.56 -12.38 -0.56
C ALA A 190 -7.29 -11.68 -1.07
N ILE A 191 -6.81 -12.03 -2.27
CA ILE A 191 -5.65 -11.36 -2.89
C ILE A 191 -5.96 -9.89 -3.22
N TYR A 192 -7.17 -9.63 -3.74
CA TYR A 192 -7.63 -8.26 -3.96
C TYR A 192 -7.62 -7.45 -2.66
N GLY A 193 -8.25 -7.96 -1.62
CA GLY A 193 -8.30 -7.27 -0.33
C GLY A 193 -6.92 -7.07 0.30
N ALA A 194 -6.03 -8.06 0.17
CA ALA A 194 -4.66 -7.93 0.63
C ALA A 194 -3.90 -6.85 -0.14
N PHE A 195 -4.08 -6.78 -1.46
CA PHE A 195 -3.44 -5.77 -2.31
C PHE A 195 -3.93 -4.34 -1.97
N GLN A 196 -5.24 -4.14 -1.80
CA GLN A 196 -5.79 -2.84 -1.43
C GLN A 196 -5.24 -2.37 -0.07
N LEU A 197 -5.35 -3.22 0.96
CA LEU A 197 -4.83 -2.88 2.29
C LEU A 197 -3.30 -2.75 2.33
N TYR A 198 -2.59 -3.44 1.44
CA TYR A 198 -1.15 -3.27 1.26
C TYR A 198 -0.82 -1.87 0.73
N LEU A 199 -1.54 -1.39 -0.30
CA LEU A 199 -1.36 -0.05 -0.84
C LEU A 199 -1.64 1.02 0.23
N ASP A 200 -2.73 0.88 0.97
CA ASP A 200 -3.08 1.80 2.06
C ASP A 200 -1.99 1.81 3.14
N PHE A 201 -1.54 0.62 3.56
CA PHE A 201 -0.48 0.48 4.55
C PHE A 201 0.81 1.17 4.10
N ILE A 202 1.27 0.90 2.89
CA ILE A 202 2.51 1.47 2.35
C ILE A 202 2.42 2.99 2.28
N ASN A 203 1.31 3.55 1.80
CA ASN A 203 1.14 5.00 1.71
C ASN A 203 1.12 5.66 3.09
N ILE A 204 0.34 5.13 4.05
CA ILE A 204 0.33 5.64 5.44
C ILE A 204 1.71 5.52 6.08
N PHE A 205 2.41 4.40 5.86
CA PHE A 205 3.77 4.21 6.37
C PHE A 205 4.74 5.26 5.83
N LEU A 206 4.70 5.55 4.53
CA LEU A 206 5.53 6.57 3.89
C LEU A 206 5.20 7.97 4.41
N ASP A 207 3.91 8.30 4.50
CA ASP A 207 3.45 9.59 5.04
C ASP A 207 3.91 9.78 6.49
N LEU A 208 3.73 8.78 7.35
CA LEU A 208 4.18 8.83 8.74
C LEU A 208 5.71 8.88 8.84
N LEU A 209 6.43 8.18 7.97
CA LEU A 209 7.88 8.21 7.93
C LEU A 209 8.40 9.58 7.51
N GLN A 210 7.75 10.23 6.55
CA GLN A 210 8.07 11.59 6.12
C GLN A 210 7.79 12.62 7.23
N LEU A 211 6.73 12.44 8.03
CA LEU A 211 6.36 13.37 9.09
C LEU A 211 7.20 13.20 10.37
N PHE A 212 7.52 11.97 10.73
CA PHE A 212 8.08 11.63 12.04
C PHE A 212 9.36 10.80 11.99
N GLY A 213 9.79 10.39 10.81
CA GLY A 213 10.99 9.58 10.61
C GLY A 213 12.26 10.35 11.01
N LYS A 214 13.17 9.66 11.68
CA LYS A 214 14.51 10.20 11.98
C LYS A 214 15.50 9.71 10.93
N GLU A 215 16.07 10.64 10.22
CA GLU A 215 17.15 10.37 9.27
C GLU A 215 18.45 9.94 9.99
N LYS A 216 19.33 9.27 9.26
CA LYS A 216 20.64 8.81 9.78
C LYS A 216 21.62 9.96 9.96
#